data_b2b841fb8340b37362b0e0ab14bd50c2
#
_entry.id   b2b841fb8340b37362b0e0ab14bd50c2
#
_cell.length_a   1.000
_cell.length_b   1.000
_cell.length_c   1.000
_cell.angle_alpha   90.00
_cell.angle_beta   90.00
_cell.angle_gamma   90.00
#
_symmetry.space_group_name_H-M   'P 1'
#
loop_
_entity.id
_entity.type
_entity.pdbx_description
1 polymer ?
#
loop_
_entity_poly.entity_id
_entity_poly.type
_entity_poly.pdbx_seq_one_letter_code
_entity_poly.pdbx_strand_id
1 'polypeptide(L)'
;MSRYYSHINSAQKIIEAYTGAEPFASHLKKQFAANKKFGSKDRKQITQLCYGYFRLGNSLKDSSVEEKLVAGIFLSSRSSNELLLHLKPEWNDVIEMQLEKKMKLLNAVVDATSIFPLTKELSEGIDADEFAFSHLQQPDLFLRIRPGRKETVLHQLKAADVSFQLIGENTVAIPNATKIEEVIMLNKDAVVQDYSSQRVGELLENLKSEIENKKWNVWDCCAASGGKSIMAKDVLGEIDLTVSDVRDSILINLKKRFQEAGIKNY
;
A
#
# COMPACT_ATOMS: atom_id res chain seq x y z
N MET A 1 13.41 -5.11 31.06
CA MET A 1 13.39 -5.52 29.64
C MET A 1 13.04 -4.28 28.82
N SER A 2 13.80 -3.95 27.78
CA SER A 2 13.52 -2.76 26.94
C SER A 2 12.15 -2.87 26.28
N ARG A 3 11.45 -1.75 26.08
CA ARG A 3 10.17 -1.66 25.37
C ARG A 3 10.22 -2.32 23.99
N TYR A 4 11.33 -2.22 23.30
CA TYR A 4 11.52 -2.75 21.94
C TYR A 4 11.53 -4.28 21.91
N TYR A 5 12.14 -4.94 22.90
CA TYR A 5 12.04 -6.40 23.03
C TYR A 5 10.62 -6.86 23.35
N SER A 6 9.83 -6.05 24.07
CA SER A 6 8.41 -6.34 24.29
C SER A 6 7.61 -6.28 22.97
N HIS A 7 7.95 -5.35 22.05
CA HIS A 7 7.33 -5.29 20.74
C HIS A 7 7.70 -6.49 19.85
N ILE A 8 8.98 -6.91 19.86
CA ILE A 8 9.45 -8.10 19.14
C ILE A 8 8.70 -9.34 19.63
N ASN A 9 8.68 -9.57 20.94
CA ASN A 9 7.96 -10.71 21.53
C ASN A 9 6.46 -10.70 21.20
N SER A 10 5.86 -9.52 21.12
CA SER A 10 4.45 -9.38 20.75
C SER A 10 4.22 -9.68 19.28
N ALA A 11 5.10 -9.19 18.39
CA ALA A 11 5.06 -9.47 16.96
C ALA A 11 5.25 -10.97 16.69
N GLN A 12 6.21 -11.61 17.36
CA GLN A 12 6.45 -13.04 17.25
C GLN A 12 5.20 -13.85 17.61
N LYS A 13 4.57 -13.57 18.75
CA LYS A 13 3.33 -14.25 19.18
C LYS A 13 2.19 -14.08 18.18
N ILE A 14 2.07 -12.89 17.58
CA ILE A 14 1.04 -12.62 16.58
C ILE A 14 1.29 -13.42 15.30
N ILE A 15 2.56 -13.52 14.88
CA ILE A 15 2.95 -14.30 13.69
C ILE A 15 2.74 -15.79 13.92
N GLU A 16 3.18 -16.32 15.06
CA GLU A 16 3.01 -17.73 15.43
C GLU A 16 1.54 -18.15 15.54
N ALA A 17 0.67 -17.23 15.94
CA ALA A 17 -0.78 -17.47 16.02
C ALA A 17 -1.50 -17.34 14.66
N TYR A 18 -0.83 -16.85 13.61
CA TYR A 18 -1.44 -16.65 12.31
C TYR A 18 -1.43 -17.92 11.47
N THR A 19 -2.61 -18.40 11.09
CA THR A 19 -2.79 -19.66 10.34
C THR A 19 -3.04 -19.46 8.85
N GLY A 20 -3.18 -18.22 8.37
CA GLY A 20 -3.56 -17.94 6.97
C GLY A 20 -5.06 -18.07 6.66
N ALA A 21 -5.90 -18.46 7.62
CA ALA A 21 -7.34 -18.64 7.42
C ALA A 21 -8.13 -17.33 7.14
N GLU A 22 -7.52 -16.18 7.42
CA GLU A 22 -8.09 -14.86 7.17
C GLU A 22 -6.99 -13.88 6.71
N PRO A 23 -7.35 -12.72 6.11
CA PRO A 23 -6.36 -11.69 5.79
C PRO A 23 -5.59 -11.25 7.06
N PHE A 24 -4.26 -11.12 6.95
CA PHE A 24 -3.40 -10.79 8.08
C PHE A 24 -3.80 -9.48 8.79
N ALA A 25 -4.28 -8.48 8.05
CA ALA A 25 -4.80 -7.24 8.63
C ALA A 25 -5.99 -7.48 9.58
N SER A 26 -6.87 -8.44 9.26
CA SER A 26 -7.99 -8.83 10.12
C SER A 26 -7.50 -9.54 11.37
N HIS A 27 -6.54 -10.46 11.22
CA HIS A 27 -5.88 -11.12 12.34
C HIS A 27 -5.23 -10.11 13.30
N LEU A 28 -4.42 -9.17 12.79
CA LEU A 28 -3.82 -8.09 13.58
C LEU A 28 -4.87 -7.29 14.36
N LYS A 29 -5.97 -6.89 13.70
CA LYS A 29 -7.05 -6.14 14.34
C LYS A 29 -7.64 -6.90 15.53
N LYS A 30 -7.87 -8.22 15.37
CA LYS A 30 -8.38 -9.09 16.44
C LYS A 30 -7.37 -9.20 17.59
N GLN A 31 -6.08 -9.39 17.29
CA GLN A 31 -5.00 -9.46 18.28
C GLN A 31 -4.90 -8.17 19.10
N PHE A 32 -4.98 -7.01 18.48
CA PHE A 32 -4.97 -5.72 19.16
C PHE A 32 -6.25 -5.44 19.94
N ALA A 33 -7.40 -5.93 19.51
CA ALA A 33 -8.66 -5.82 20.25
C ALA A 33 -8.64 -6.65 21.53
N ALA A 34 -8.05 -7.85 21.46
CA ALA A 34 -7.87 -8.74 22.61
C ALA A 34 -6.82 -8.20 23.62
N ASN A 35 -5.84 -7.42 23.14
CA ASN A 35 -4.75 -6.89 23.96
C ASN A 35 -4.80 -5.36 24.07
N LYS A 36 -5.71 -4.85 24.87
CA LYS A 36 -5.93 -3.39 25.05
C LYS A 36 -4.75 -2.61 25.61
N LYS A 37 -3.71 -3.28 26.11
CA LYS A 37 -2.49 -2.66 26.65
C LYS A 37 -1.63 -1.91 25.63
N PHE A 38 -1.82 -2.18 24.33
CA PHE A 38 -1.03 -1.55 23.28
C PHE A 38 -1.63 -0.18 22.91
N GLY A 39 -0.85 0.88 23.11
CA GLY A 39 -1.14 2.22 22.60
C GLY A 39 -0.99 2.30 21.08
N SER A 40 -1.36 3.43 20.49
CA SER A 40 -1.29 3.64 19.03
C SER A 40 0.15 3.48 18.49
N LYS A 41 1.14 4.00 19.19
CA LYS A 41 2.57 3.86 18.82
C LYS A 41 3.03 2.41 18.87
N ASP A 42 2.66 1.66 19.92
CA ASP A 42 3.02 0.25 20.05
C ASP A 42 2.42 -0.57 18.92
N ARG A 43 1.13 -0.36 18.63
CA ARG A 43 0.45 -1.04 17.52
C ARG A 43 1.12 -0.77 16.19
N LYS A 44 1.53 0.48 15.93
CA LYS A 44 2.25 0.85 14.71
C LYS A 44 3.57 0.08 14.59
N GLN A 45 4.38 0.06 15.64
CA GLN A 45 5.68 -0.64 15.64
C GLN A 45 5.52 -2.15 15.50
N ILE A 46 4.60 -2.76 16.24
CA ILE A 46 4.31 -4.20 16.14
C ILE A 46 3.82 -4.56 14.72
N THR A 47 2.95 -3.73 14.15
CA THR A 47 2.47 -3.91 12.77
C THR A 47 3.62 -3.87 11.76
N GLN A 48 4.52 -2.89 11.88
CA GLN A 48 5.69 -2.78 11.00
C GLN A 48 6.59 -4.01 11.11
N LEU A 49 6.84 -4.52 12.31
CA LEU A 49 7.60 -5.76 12.54
C LEU A 49 6.95 -6.95 11.82
N CYS A 50 5.65 -7.15 12.01
CA CYS A 50 4.92 -8.26 11.38
C CYS A 50 4.95 -8.18 9.84
N TYR A 51 4.67 -7.02 9.28
CA TYR A 51 4.72 -6.86 7.81
C TYR A 51 6.15 -6.97 7.27
N GLY A 52 7.15 -6.44 7.97
CA GLY A 52 8.56 -6.62 7.62
C GLY A 52 8.94 -8.10 7.56
N TYR A 53 8.51 -8.88 8.53
CA TYR A 53 8.71 -10.34 8.56
C TYR A 53 8.10 -11.02 7.32
N PHE A 54 6.83 -10.74 7.00
CA PHE A 54 6.17 -11.38 5.86
C PHE A 54 6.75 -10.94 4.52
N ARG A 55 7.32 -9.74 4.42
CA ARG A 55 8.01 -9.28 3.20
C ARG A 55 9.25 -10.10 2.86
N LEU A 56 9.87 -10.72 3.87
CA LEU A 56 11.03 -11.59 3.65
C LEU A 56 10.67 -12.89 2.90
N GLY A 57 9.39 -13.23 2.83
CA GLY A 57 8.96 -14.51 2.26
C GLY A 57 9.62 -15.69 2.97
N ASN A 58 10.31 -16.54 2.22
CA ASN A 58 11.07 -17.67 2.74
C ASN A 58 12.58 -17.39 2.90
N SER A 59 12.99 -16.13 2.84
CA SER A 59 14.40 -15.75 3.07
C SER A 59 14.81 -15.96 4.51
N LEU A 60 16.12 -16.01 4.75
CA LEU A 60 16.71 -16.14 6.10
C LEU A 60 16.24 -17.40 6.84
N LYS A 61 16.15 -18.55 6.14
CA LYS A 61 15.56 -19.78 6.67
C LYS A 61 16.15 -20.23 8.02
N ASP A 62 17.46 -20.07 8.17
CA ASP A 62 18.19 -20.52 9.35
C ASP A 62 18.22 -19.49 10.50
N SER A 63 17.63 -18.31 10.27
CA SER A 63 17.54 -17.25 11.27
C SER A 63 16.34 -17.43 12.20
N SER A 64 16.49 -17.02 13.45
CA SER A 64 15.39 -16.96 14.42
C SER A 64 14.29 -15.99 13.98
N VAL A 65 13.10 -16.13 14.55
CA VAL A 65 11.98 -15.19 14.25
C VAL A 65 12.35 -13.76 14.64
N GLU A 66 13.07 -13.58 15.75
CA GLU A 66 13.55 -12.27 16.19
C GLU A 66 14.48 -11.63 15.15
N GLU A 67 15.46 -12.37 14.65
CA GLU A 67 16.37 -11.89 13.59
C GLU A 67 15.62 -11.52 12.32
N LYS A 68 14.66 -12.35 11.90
CA LYS A 68 13.79 -12.05 10.74
C LYS A 68 12.96 -10.80 10.95
N LEU A 69 12.40 -10.58 12.14
CA LEU A 69 11.65 -9.36 12.45
C LEU A 69 12.51 -8.10 12.31
N VAL A 70 13.74 -8.14 12.86
CA VAL A 70 14.65 -6.99 12.80
C VAL A 70 15.19 -6.78 11.39
N ALA A 71 15.57 -7.85 10.68
CA ALA A 71 16.02 -7.79 9.29
C ALA A 71 14.90 -7.26 8.35
N GLY A 72 13.66 -7.70 8.55
CA GLY A 72 12.50 -7.25 7.80
C GLY A 72 12.28 -5.74 7.93
N ILE A 73 12.40 -5.19 9.14
CA ILE A 73 12.36 -3.73 9.37
C ILE A 73 13.53 -3.04 8.66
N PHE A 74 14.76 -3.56 8.76
CA PHE A 74 15.93 -2.97 8.13
C PHE A 74 15.78 -2.88 6.60
N LEU A 75 15.37 -3.97 5.96
CA LEU A 75 15.21 -4.00 4.51
C LEU A 75 14.05 -3.13 4.02
N SER A 76 12.96 -3.06 4.78
CA SER A 76 11.76 -2.33 4.36
C SER A 76 11.76 -0.83 4.72
N SER A 77 12.61 -0.37 5.61
CA SER A 77 12.69 1.03 6.03
C SER A 77 13.54 1.86 5.07
N ARG A 78 13.10 3.09 4.76
CA ARG A 78 13.82 4.07 3.91
C ARG A 78 14.34 5.27 4.72
N SER A 79 14.02 5.33 6.00
CA SER A 79 14.45 6.39 6.91
C SER A 79 14.66 5.84 8.30
N SER A 80 15.29 6.62 9.17
CA SER A 80 15.57 6.24 10.56
C SER A 80 14.36 5.61 11.25
N ASN A 81 14.61 4.52 11.98
CA ASN A 81 13.60 3.75 12.69
C ASN A 81 13.99 3.61 14.17
N GLU A 82 13.11 4.03 15.08
CA GLU A 82 13.38 4.02 16.53
C GLU A 82 13.78 2.63 17.05
N LEU A 83 13.20 1.56 16.51
CA LEU A 83 13.52 0.20 16.92
C LEU A 83 14.95 -0.18 16.50
N LEU A 84 15.32 0.10 15.25
CA LEU A 84 16.67 -0.16 14.74
C LEU A 84 17.71 0.71 15.45
N LEU A 85 17.42 1.98 15.67
CA LEU A 85 18.30 2.89 16.39
C LEU A 85 18.68 2.33 17.77
N HIS A 86 17.77 1.59 18.39
CA HIS A 86 17.98 1.02 19.72
C HIS A 86 18.58 -0.38 19.71
N LEU A 87 18.19 -1.24 18.76
CA LEU A 87 18.60 -2.65 18.72
C LEU A 87 19.79 -2.92 17.81
N LYS A 88 19.92 -2.14 16.73
CA LYS A 88 20.93 -2.26 15.66
C LYS A 88 21.30 -0.88 15.13
N PRO A 89 21.93 -0.01 15.97
CA PRO A 89 22.27 1.35 15.55
C PRO A 89 23.11 1.37 14.27
N GLU A 90 24.01 0.43 14.09
CA GLU A 90 24.85 0.28 12.90
C GLU A 90 24.02 0.04 11.61
N TRP A 91 22.86 -0.57 11.70
CA TRP A 91 21.93 -0.73 10.58
C TRP A 91 21.11 0.55 10.35
N ASN A 92 20.78 1.25 11.43
CA ASN A 92 20.05 2.51 11.33
C ASN A 92 20.89 3.61 10.69
N ASP A 93 22.20 3.63 10.94
CA ASP A 93 23.15 4.60 10.36
C ASP A 93 23.24 4.48 8.83
N VAL A 94 22.97 3.30 8.29
CA VAL A 94 23.00 3.00 6.85
C VAL A 94 21.62 2.75 6.26
N ILE A 95 20.55 3.16 6.94
CA ILE A 95 19.18 2.85 6.59
C ILE A 95 18.74 3.38 5.21
N GLU A 96 19.35 4.44 4.74
CA GLU A 96 19.06 5.08 3.44
C GLU A 96 19.82 4.44 2.26
N MET A 97 20.67 3.45 2.54
CA MET A 97 21.37 2.72 1.48
C MET A 97 20.38 2.00 0.54
N GLN A 98 20.85 1.77 -0.69
CA GLN A 98 20.16 0.92 -1.65
C GLN A 98 19.98 -0.50 -1.10
N LEU A 99 18.88 -1.15 -1.50
CA LEU A 99 18.44 -2.44 -0.96
C LEU A 99 19.52 -3.52 -1.10
N GLU A 100 20.19 -3.59 -2.25
CA GLU A 100 21.25 -4.56 -2.54
C GLU A 100 22.43 -4.44 -1.56
N LYS A 101 22.77 -3.22 -1.16
CA LYS A 101 23.80 -2.98 -0.15
C LYS A 101 23.37 -3.41 1.25
N LYS A 102 22.10 -3.17 1.59
CA LYS A 102 21.51 -3.64 2.85
C LYS A 102 21.50 -5.17 2.94
N MET A 103 21.10 -5.87 1.86
CA MET A 103 21.10 -7.33 1.82
C MET A 103 22.50 -7.91 2.08
N LYS A 104 23.55 -7.29 1.54
CA LYS A 104 24.95 -7.73 1.78
C LYS A 104 25.38 -7.59 3.24
N LEU A 105 24.77 -6.69 4.02
CA LEU A 105 25.10 -6.50 5.44
C LEU A 105 24.45 -7.55 6.35
N LEU A 106 23.47 -8.31 5.86
CA LEU A 106 22.75 -9.28 6.68
C LEU A 106 23.54 -10.57 6.95
N ASN A 107 24.72 -10.78 6.35
CA ASN A 107 25.49 -12.04 6.43
C ASN A 107 24.64 -13.31 6.16
N ALA A 108 23.55 -13.17 5.40
CA ALA A 108 22.62 -14.26 5.12
C ALA A 108 22.05 -14.11 3.70
N VAL A 109 21.61 -15.22 3.10
CA VAL A 109 21.09 -15.22 1.74
C VAL A 109 19.68 -14.66 1.71
N VAL A 110 19.52 -13.56 0.98
CA VAL A 110 18.23 -13.01 0.57
C VAL A 110 18.20 -13.08 -0.96
N ASP A 111 17.45 -14.02 -1.50
CA ASP A 111 17.35 -14.23 -2.94
C ASP A 111 15.90 -14.05 -3.42
N ALA A 112 15.75 -13.75 -4.72
CA ALA A 112 14.47 -13.46 -5.34
C ALA A 112 13.48 -14.63 -5.21
N THR A 113 13.95 -15.87 -5.41
CA THR A 113 13.08 -17.05 -5.36
C THR A 113 12.59 -17.37 -3.95
N SER A 114 13.34 -17.00 -2.93
CA SER A 114 12.90 -17.12 -1.53
C SER A 114 11.83 -16.08 -1.17
N ILE A 115 11.90 -14.89 -1.76
CA ILE A 115 10.89 -13.82 -1.55
C ILE A 115 9.64 -14.12 -2.37
N PHE A 116 9.81 -14.40 -3.67
CA PHE A 116 8.71 -14.69 -4.60
C PHE A 116 8.98 -16.00 -5.34
N PRO A 117 8.44 -17.15 -4.87
CA PRO A 117 8.75 -18.46 -5.43
C PRO A 117 8.16 -18.72 -6.82
N LEU A 118 7.21 -17.86 -7.28
CA LEU A 118 6.53 -18.01 -8.57
C LEU A 118 7.22 -17.20 -9.69
N THR A 119 8.53 -17.05 -9.65
CA THR A 119 9.30 -16.27 -10.63
C THR A 119 9.11 -16.76 -12.08
N LYS A 120 8.87 -18.06 -12.27
CA LYS A 120 8.63 -18.67 -13.58
C LYS A 120 7.25 -18.35 -14.17
N GLU A 121 6.32 -17.87 -13.35
CA GLU A 121 4.96 -17.51 -13.75
C GLU A 121 4.84 -16.02 -14.13
N LEU A 122 5.94 -15.27 -14.05
CA LEU A 122 5.95 -13.87 -14.45
C LEU A 122 5.82 -13.73 -15.96
N SER A 123 5.09 -12.71 -16.40
CA SER A 123 4.95 -12.38 -17.81
C SER A 123 6.30 -11.97 -18.42
N GLU A 124 6.43 -12.21 -19.72
CA GLU A 124 7.60 -11.78 -20.50
C GLU A 124 7.84 -10.27 -20.32
N GLY A 125 9.11 -9.88 -20.18
CA GLY A 125 9.52 -8.50 -19.97
C GLY A 125 9.50 -8.02 -18.51
N ILE A 126 9.11 -8.86 -17.54
CA ILE A 126 9.23 -8.56 -16.12
C ILE A 126 10.55 -9.14 -15.60
N ASP A 127 11.44 -8.28 -15.09
CA ASP A 127 12.63 -8.74 -14.38
C ASP A 127 12.24 -9.39 -13.05
N ALA A 128 12.59 -10.69 -12.90
CA ALA A 128 12.15 -11.49 -11.77
C ALA A 128 12.80 -11.05 -10.45
N ASP A 129 14.05 -10.60 -10.48
CA ASP A 129 14.77 -10.16 -9.29
C ASP A 129 14.26 -8.80 -8.83
N GLU A 130 14.11 -7.84 -9.74
CA GLU A 130 13.53 -6.53 -9.43
C GLU A 130 12.10 -6.68 -8.87
N PHE A 131 11.29 -7.53 -9.51
CA PHE A 131 9.92 -7.80 -9.05
C PHE A 131 9.91 -8.40 -7.64
N ALA A 132 10.71 -9.44 -7.38
CA ALA A 132 10.78 -10.07 -6.08
C ALA A 132 11.28 -9.09 -5.01
N PHE A 133 12.37 -8.36 -5.27
CA PHE A 133 12.93 -7.41 -4.33
C PHE A 133 12.03 -6.20 -4.07
N SER A 134 11.15 -5.84 -5.01
CA SER A 134 10.14 -4.80 -4.79
C SER A 134 9.22 -5.09 -3.60
N HIS A 135 8.98 -6.38 -3.29
CA HIS A 135 8.16 -6.80 -2.16
C HIS A 135 8.79 -6.47 -0.79
N LEU A 136 10.11 -6.33 -0.72
CA LEU A 136 10.80 -5.92 0.51
C LEU A 136 10.49 -4.49 0.91
N GLN A 137 10.10 -3.64 -0.03
CA GLN A 137 9.83 -2.24 0.23
C GLN A 137 8.35 -1.97 0.49
N GLN A 138 8.08 -1.05 1.42
CA GLN A 138 6.74 -0.53 1.62
C GLN A 138 6.37 0.36 0.42
N PRO A 139 5.31 0.05 -0.34
CA PRO A 139 4.86 0.91 -1.43
C PRO A 139 4.38 2.26 -0.88
N ASP A 140 4.52 3.28 -1.71
CA ASP A 140 3.93 4.58 -1.44
C ASP A 140 2.39 4.52 -1.51
N LEU A 141 1.73 5.51 -0.94
CA LEU A 141 0.31 5.73 -1.13
C LEU A 141 0.10 6.54 -2.40
N PHE A 142 -0.66 6.00 -3.35
CA PHE A 142 -0.93 6.66 -4.61
C PHE A 142 -2.29 7.36 -4.58
N LEU A 143 -2.29 8.60 -5.06
CA LEU A 143 -3.48 9.42 -5.22
C LEU A 143 -3.68 9.70 -6.71
N ARG A 144 -4.85 9.38 -7.22
CA ARG A 144 -5.29 9.85 -8.52
C ARG A 144 -6.02 11.17 -8.35
N ILE A 145 -5.46 12.24 -8.88
CA ILE A 145 -6.07 13.58 -8.85
C ILE A 145 -7.25 13.58 -9.81
N ARG A 146 -8.38 14.14 -9.38
CA ARG A 146 -9.58 14.24 -10.22
C ARG A 146 -9.50 15.43 -11.18
N PRO A 147 -10.24 15.40 -12.30
CA PRO A 147 -10.24 16.49 -13.29
C PRO A 147 -10.45 17.87 -12.67
N GLY A 148 -9.60 18.83 -13.05
CA GLY A 148 -9.66 20.21 -12.56
C GLY A 148 -9.22 20.43 -11.11
N ARG A 149 -8.64 19.43 -10.43
CA ARG A 149 -8.24 19.53 -9.02
C ARG A 149 -6.72 19.59 -8.78
N LYS A 150 -5.93 19.54 -9.85
CA LYS A 150 -4.47 19.43 -9.75
C LYS A 150 -3.86 20.53 -8.90
N GLU A 151 -4.11 21.77 -9.23
CA GLU A 151 -3.54 22.92 -8.51
C GLU A 151 -3.96 22.93 -7.05
N THR A 152 -5.23 22.62 -6.76
CA THR A 152 -5.76 22.55 -5.40
C THR A 152 -5.03 21.49 -4.58
N VAL A 153 -4.91 20.27 -5.12
CA VAL A 153 -4.25 19.14 -4.42
C VAL A 153 -2.77 19.44 -4.18
N LEU A 154 -2.04 19.90 -5.20
CA LEU A 154 -0.61 20.21 -5.06
C LEU A 154 -0.36 21.36 -4.08
N HIS A 155 -1.22 22.37 -4.08
CA HIS A 155 -1.14 23.47 -3.11
C HIS A 155 -1.37 22.97 -1.68
N GLN A 156 -2.39 22.14 -1.45
CA GLN A 156 -2.70 21.59 -0.12
C GLN A 156 -1.57 20.69 0.41
N LEU A 157 -0.98 19.84 -0.44
CA LEU A 157 0.16 18.99 -0.05
C LEU A 157 1.37 19.85 0.37
N LYS A 158 1.68 20.90 -0.40
CA LYS A 158 2.78 21.84 -0.08
C LYS A 158 2.50 22.59 1.22
N ALA A 159 1.28 23.11 1.40
CA ALA A 159 0.89 23.85 2.59
C ALA A 159 0.94 23.00 3.87
N ALA A 160 0.72 21.71 3.75
CA ALA A 160 0.80 20.74 4.85
C ALA A 160 2.20 20.13 5.04
N ASP A 161 3.21 20.60 4.28
CA ASP A 161 4.59 20.06 4.29
C ASP A 161 4.65 18.55 4.03
N VAL A 162 3.74 18.03 3.18
CA VAL A 162 3.73 16.64 2.78
C VAL A 162 4.69 16.46 1.62
N SER A 163 5.72 15.63 1.80
CA SER A 163 6.60 15.21 0.70
C SER A 163 5.81 14.42 -0.32
N PHE A 164 5.95 14.73 -1.60
CA PHE A 164 5.28 14.00 -2.68
C PHE A 164 6.10 13.96 -3.97
N GLN A 165 5.81 12.97 -4.80
CA GLN A 165 6.31 12.85 -6.16
C GLN A 165 5.13 12.84 -7.13
N LEU A 166 5.18 13.69 -8.16
CA LEU A 166 4.20 13.66 -9.25
C LEU A 166 4.62 12.59 -10.27
N ILE A 167 3.72 11.65 -10.56
CA ILE A 167 3.91 10.57 -11.55
C ILE A 167 2.96 10.83 -12.71
N GLY A 168 3.52 11.18 -13.87
CA GLY A 168 2.70 11.60 -15.00
C GLY A 168 1.89 12.87 -14.68
N GLU A 169 0.69 12.99 -15.24
CA GLU A 169 -0.10 14.22 -15.15
C GLU A 169 -0.96 14.32 -13.88
N ASN A 170 -1.57 13.22 -13.47
CA ASN A 170 -2.64 13.21 -12.47
C ASN A 170 -2.44 12.20 -11.33
N THR A 171 -1.23 11.67 -11.17
CA THR A 171 -0.90 10.74 -10.08
C THR A 171 0.13 11.35 -9.15
N VAL A 172 -0.14 11.27 -7.85
CA VAL A 172 0.81 11.66 -6.80
C VAL A 172 1.13 10.46 -5.94
N ALA A 173 2.42 10.20 -5.73
CA ALA A 173 2.93 9.26 -4.73
C ALA A 173 3.32 10.02 -3.46
N ILE A 174 2.88 9.54 -2.31
CA ILE A 174 3.20 10.11 -0.99
C ILE A 174 3.62 8.99 -0.03
N PRO A 175 4.35 9.30 1.07
CA PRO A 175 4.68 8.30 2.07
C PRO A 175 3.43 7.63 2.64
N ASN A 176 3.42 6.30 2.69
CA ASN A 176 2.26 5.50 3.10
C ASN A 176 1.70 5.84 4.50
N ALA A 177 2.54 6.38 5.39
CA ALA A 177 2.14 6.76 6.73
C ALA A 177 1.42 8.12 6.83
N THR A 178 1.25 8.84 5.72
CA THR A 178 0.61 10.15 5.67
C THR A 178 -0.89 10.02 5.95
N LYS A 179 -1.40 10.83 6.85
CA LYS A 179 -2.85 10.95 7.12
C LYS A 179 -3.47 11.92 6.12
N ILE A 180 -3.59 11.45 4.89
CA ILE A 180 -3.95 12.30 3.77
C ILE A 180 -5.37 12.87 3.87
N GLU A 181 -6.26 12.21 4.59
CA GLU A 181 -7.62 12.67 4.87
C GLU A 181 -7.69 13.95 5.72
N GLU A 182 -6.60 14.27 6.43
CA GLU A 182 -6.47 15.55 7.17
C GLU A 182 -5.98 16.70 6.28
N VAL A 183 -5.52 16.41 5.05
CA VAL A 183 -4.88 17.36 4.15
C VAL A 183 -5.75 17.68 2.94
N ILE A 184 -6.37 16.67 2.32
CA ILE A 184 -7.20 16.83 1.12
C ILE A 184 -8.58 16.19 1.29
N MET A 185 -9.55 16.67 0.48
CA MET A 185 -10.89 16.09 0.45
C MET A 185 -10.88 14.84 -0.43
N LEU A 186 -10.71 13.66 0.20
CA LEU A 186 -10.71 12.38 -0.50
C LEU A 186 -12.01 12.17 -1.28
N ASN A 187 -11.90 11.50 -2.41
CA ASN A 187 -12.93 11.22 -3.41
C ASN A 187 -13.51 12.46 -4.12
N LYS A 188 -13.39 13.66 -3.55
CA LYS A 188 -13.76 14.93 -4.20
C LYS A 188 -12.60 15.51 -5.01
N ASP A 189 -11.42 15.64 -4.41
CA ASP A 189 -10.26 16.27 -5.04
C ASP A 189 -9.27 15.23 -5.58
N ALA A 190 -9.07 14.14 -4.85
CA ALA A 190 -8.28 12.99 -5.30
C ALA A 190 -8.84 11.68 -4.72
N VAL A 191 -8.52 10.57 -5.38
CA VAL A 191 -8.93 9.22 -5.02
C VAL A 191 -7.70 8.41 -4.62
N VAL A 192 -7.72 7.80 -3.43
CA VAL A 192 -6.71 6.80 -3.08
C VAL A 192 -6.93 5.58 -3.96
N GLN A 193 -5.96 5.32 -4.84
CA GLN A 193 -6.02 4.25 -5.82
C GLN A 193 -4.59 3.85 -6.23
N ASP A 194 -4.28 2.54 -6.21
CA ASP A 194 -2.97 2.05 -6.63
C ASP A 194 -2.64 2.45 -8.06
N TYR A 195 -1.37 2.72 -8.33
CA TYR A 195 -0.91 3.20 -9.63
C TYR A 195 -1.28 2.24 -10.77
N SER A 196 -1.06 0.95 -10.61
CA SER A 196 -1.46 -0.07 -11.58
C SER A 196 -2.98 -0.03 -11.87
N SER A 197 -3.79 0.22 -10.84
CA SER A 197 -5.24 0.36 -10.99
C SER A 197 -5.64 1.67 -11.70
N GLN A 198 -4.83 2.73 -11.58
CA GLN A 198 -5.04 3.99 -12.31
C GLN A 198 -4.74 3.83 -13.80
N ARG A 199 -3.73 3.04 -14.16
CA ARG A 199 -3.35 2.80 -15.57
C ARG A 199 -4.44 2.12 -16.40
N VAL A 200 -5.41 1.46 -15.78
CA VAL A 200 -6.61 0.98 -16.49
C VAL A 200 -7.38 2.13 -17.17
N GLY A 201 -7.25 3.36 -16.65
CA GLY A 201 -7.81 4.56 -17.24
C GLY A 201 -7.30 4.85 -18.65
N GLU A 202 -6.06 4.48 -18.99
CA GLU A 202 -5.47 4.64 -20.33
C GLU A 202 -6.31 3.91 -21.39
N LEU A 203 -6.87 2.74 -21.06
CA LEU A 203 -7.76 2.01 -21.96
C LEU A 203 -9.08 2.75 -22.18
N LEU A 204 -9.60 3.41 -21.15
CA LEU A 204 -10.84 4.21 -21.27
C LEU A 204 -10.60 5.49 -22.08
N GLU A 205 -9.43 6.11 -21.95
CA GLU A 205 -9.02 7.28 -22.74
C GLU A 205 -8.90 6.92 -24.22
N ASN A 206 -8.28 5.79 -24.54
CA ASN A 206 -8.18 5.28 -25.91
C ASN A 206 -9.56 5.03 -26.51
N LEU A 207 -10.44 4.32 -25.80
CA LEU A 207 -11.82 4.08 -26.24
C LEU A 207 -12.59 5.39 -26.48
N LYS A 208 -12.41 6.39 -25.61
CA LYS A 208 -13.04 7.70 -25.75
C LYS A 208 -12.56 8.42 -27.01
N SER A 209 -11.27 8.34 -27.33
CA SER A 209 -10.69 8.98 -28.54
C SER A 209 -11.16 8.34 -29.85
N GLU A 210 -11.45 7.03 -29.83
CA GLU A 210 -11.89 6.28 -31.02
C GLU A 210 -13.38 6.48 -31.32
N ILE A 211 -14.20 6.86 -30.34
CA ILE A 211 -15.66 6.91 -30.47
C ILE A 211 -16.18 8.26 -29.97
N GLU A 212 -16.36 9.20 -30.88
CA GLU A 212 -16.93 10.52 -30.61
C GLU A 212 -18.44 10.48 -30.33
N ASN A 213 -18.91 11.36 -29.44
CA ASN A 213 -20.34 11.65 -29.20
C ASN A 213 -21.20 10.46 -28.75
N LYS A 214 -20.62 9.45 -28.12
CA LYS A 214 -21.39 8.29 -27.63
C LYS A 214 -21.76 8.46 -26.16
N LYS A 215 -23.01 8.12 -25.81
CA LYS A 215 -23.42 7.87 -24.43
C LYS A 215 -22.94 6.47 -24.04
N TRP A 216 -22.09 6.39 -23.03
CA TRP A 216 -21.49 5.15 -22.58
C TRP A 216 -22.37 4.44 -21.53
N ASN A 217 -22.60 3.15 -21.73
CA ASN A 217 -23.12 2.26 -20.69
C ASN A 217 -21.94 1.50 -20.11
N VAL A 218 -21.66 1.69 -18.83
CA VAL A 218 -20.51 1.09 -18.15
C VAL A 218 -21.01 0.20 -17.03
N TRP A 219 -20.59 -1.04 -17.02
CA TRP A 219 -20.82 -1.97 -15.92
C TRP A 219 -19.50 -2.34 -15.24
N ASP A 220 -19.33 -1.91 -13.98
CA ASP A 220 -18.24 -2.33 -13.11
C ASP A 220 -18.71 -3.53 -12.28
N CYS A 221 -18.48 -4.75 -12.79
CA CYS A 221 -18.98 -6.00 -12.22
C CYS A 221 -18.20 -6.50 -10.98
N CYS A 222 -17.07 -5.87 -10.67
CA CYS A 222 -16.25 -6.11 -9.48
C CYS A 222 -15.88 -4.77 -8.84
N ALA A 223 -16.90 -3.94 -8.58
CA ALA A 223 -16.72 -2.53 -8.27
C ALA A 223 -15.96 -2.27 -6.95
N ALA A 224 -15.94 -3.23 -6.03
CA ALA A 224 -15.33 -3.07 -4.73
C ALA A 224 -15.76 -1.75 -4.07
N SER A 225 -14.82 -0.88 -3.69
CA SER A 225 -15.11 0.44 -3.13
C SER A 225 -15.31 1.55 -4.19
N GLY A 226 -15.42 1.21 -5.47
CA GLY A 226 -15.78 2.14 -6.55
C GLY A 226 -14.65 2.99 -7.13
N GLY A 227 -13.38 2.65 -6.87
CA GLY A 227 -12.25 3.44 -7.37
C GLY A 227 -12.17 3.51 -8.90
N LYS A 228 -12.40 2.39 -9.59
CA LYS A 228 -12.45 2.33 -11.08
C LYS A 228 -13.74 2.95 -11.63
N SER A 229 -14.85 2.79 -10.93
CA SER A 229 -16.13 3.43 -11.32
C SER A 229 -16.04 4.96 -11.28
N ILE A 230 -15.41 5.53 -10.22
CA ILE A 230 -15.14 6.98 -10.16
C ILE A 230 -14.22 7.39 -11.32
N MET A 231 -13.19 6.59 -11.62
CA MET A 231 -12.27 6.84 -12.73
C MET A 231 -12.99 6.82 -14.08
N ALA A 232 -13.87 5.85 -14.32
CA ALA A 232 -14.65 5.78 -15.55
C ALA A 232 -15.49 7.05 -15.76
N LYS A 233 -16.14 7.57 -14.72
CA LYS A 233 -16.85 8.85 -14.78
C LYS A 233 -15.93 10.04 -15.03
N ASP A 234 -14.76 10.06 -14.42
CA ASP A 234 -13.77 11.13 -14.60
C ASP A 234 -13.23 11.17 -16.04
N VAL A 235 -12.99 9.99 -16.65
CA VAL A 235 -12.43 9.88 -18.01
C VAL A 235 -13.51 10.04 -19.08
N LEU A 236 -14.60 9.29 -18.97
CA LEU A 236 -15.62 9.23 -20.03
C LEU A 236 -16.66 10.37 -19.94
N GLY A 237 -16.77 11.00 -18.76
CA GLY A 237 -17.77 12.06 -18.53
C GLY A 237 -19.15 11.52 -18.17
N GLU A 238 -20.18 11.93 -18.89
CA GLU A 238 -21.55 11.46 -18.66
C GLU A 238 -21.72 10.01 -19.15
N ILE A 239 -21.91 9.11 -18.19
CA ILE A 239 -22.10 7.67 -18.43
C ILE A 239 -23.31 7.14 -17.67
N ASP A 240 -23.97 6.12 -18.21
CA ASP A 240 -24.89 5.27 -17.46
C ASP A 240 -24.04 4.19 -16.77
N LEU A 241 -23.91 4.32 -15.46
CA LEU A 241 -23.03 3.47 -14.65
C LEU A 241 -23.85 2.44 -13.89
N THR A 242 -23.53 1.17 -14.06
CA THR A 242 -24.03 0.08 -13.20
C THR A 242 -22.88 -0.50 -12.42
N VAL A 243 -23.07 -0.75 -11.13
CA VAL A 243 -22.04 -1.34 -10.25
C VAL A 243 -22.57 -2.57 -9.54
N SER A 244 -21.73 -3.59 -9.42
CA SER A 244 -22.01 -4.78 -8.61
C SER A 244 -20.77 -5.33 -7.92
N ASP A 245 -20.92 -5.95 -6.76
CA ASP A 245 -19.87 -6.70 -6.06
C ASP A 245 -20.56 -7.78 -5.20
N VAL A 246 -19.91 -8.92 -5.02
CA VAL A 246 -20.44 -10.04 -4.21
C VAL A 246 -20.46 -9.75 -2.71
N ARG A 247 -19.79 -8.70 -2.27
CA ARG A 247 -19.62 -8.34 -0.85
C ARG A 247 -20.45 -7.12 -0.50
N ASP A 248 -21.58 -7.31 0.16
CA ASP A 248 -22.48 -6.22 0.59
C ASP A 248 -21.76 -5.15 1.43
N SER A 249 -20.84 -5.57 2.31
CA SER A 249 -20.11 -4.66 3.18
C SER A 249 -19.25 -3.66 2.43
N ILE A 250 -18.70 -4.01 1.25
CA ILE A 250 -17.89 -3.09 0.45
C ILE A 250 -18.76 -2.10 -0.32
N LEU A 251 -19.98 -2.49 -0.68
CA LEU A 251 -20.95 -1.61 -1.35
C LEU A 251 -21.38 -0.44 -0.44
N ILE A 252 -21.35 -0.62 0.87
CA ILE A 252 -21.56 0.49 1.82
C ILE A 252 -20.47 1.55 1.67
N ASN A 253 -19.20 1.12 1.56
CA ASN A 253 -18.08 2.02 1.32
C ASN A 253 -18.17 2.67 -0.06
N LEU A 254 -18.57 1.93 -1.10
CA LEU A 254 -18.79 2.45 -2.44
C LEU A 254 -19.80 3.59 -2.42
N LYS A 255 -20.98 3.39 -1.80
CA LYS A 255 -22.03 4.42 -1.70
C LYS A 255 -21.51 5.70 -1.05
N LYS A 256 -20.77 5.57 0.08
CA LYS A 256 -20.13 6.71 0.74
C LYS A 256 -19.18 7.45 -0.20
N ARG A 257 -18.27 6.72 -0.86
CA ARG A 257 -17.28 7.31 -1.78
C ARG A 257 -17.93 7.99 -2.99
N PHE A 258 -19.01 7.42 -3.53
CA PHE A 258 -19.77 8.01 -4.62
C PHE A 258 -20.45 9.32 -4.19
N GLN A 259 -21.02 9.36 -3.00
CA GLN A 259 -21.56 10.60 -2.43
C GLN A 259 -20.48 11.68 -2.31
N GLU A 260 -19.29 11.34 -1.78
CA GLU A 260 -18.15 12.25 -1.66
C GLU A 260 -17.63 12.70 -3.03
N ALA A 261 -17.65 11.80 -4.02
CA ALA A 261 -17.27 12.09 -5.41
C ALA A 261 -18.32 12.87 -6.22
N GLY A 262 -19.51 13.09 -5.66
CA GLY A 262 -20.62 13.76 -6.33
C GLY A 262 -21.35 12.88 -7.36
N ILE A 263 -21.20 11.55 -7.32
CA ILE A 263 -21.87 10.60 -8.20
C ILE A 263 -23.25 10.26 -7.59
N LYS A 264 -24.33 10.65 -8.28
CA LYS A 264 -25.71 10.45 -7.79
C LYS A 264 -26.44 9.31 -8.49
N ASN A 265 -26.13 9.07 -9.77
CA ASN A 265 -26.81 8.07 -10.59
C ASN A 265 -25.86 6.94 -10.94
N TYR A 266 -26.21 5.72 -10.52
CA TYR A 266 -25.48 4.49 -10.79
C TYR A 266 -26.33 3.25 -10.50
#